data_edc33ce7127051e9322478c1a2eee63d
#
_entry.id   edc33ce7127051e9322478c1a2eee63d
#
_cell.length_a   1.000
_cell.length_b   1.000
_cell.length_c   1.000
_cell.angle_alpha   90.00
_cell.angle_beta   90.00
_cell.angle_gamma   90.00
#
_symmetry.space_group_name_H-M   'P 1'
#
loop_
_entity.id
_entity.type
_entity.pdbx_description
1 polymer ?
#
loop_
_entity_poly.entity_id
_entity_poly.type
_entity_poly.pdbx_seq_one_letter_code
_entity_poly.pdbx_strand_id
1 'polypeptide(L)'
;MASQQQRGPRPAPYCSKSPPEQPLQVKVVGLFKSSSFHIAKSAAEELKNEIWEYSSCVMCFVNDQFLGDAFDLQKWAHKMWDVVDFKPPALYEALTVDYSAKFLRDTKHGFVFLDISIDFHPIGRLVFELYYDACPKTCRNFQVLCTGKAGYSQRGIKLHYMGSIFHRIVQNGWIQGGDIVAGKGDDGESIYGPTFEDENFSIPHDKRGVLGMVNKGRHSNGSQFYITLQPTPYLDRKYVAFGQLIEGTQVLRKLELVPTENERPKQRCMIVDSGDLYA
;
A
#
# COMPACT_ATOMS: atom_id res chain seq x y z
N MET A 1 -59.14 -23.29 14.02
CA MET A 1 -59.26 -21.85 13.82
C MET A 1 -57.86 -21.25 13.95
N ALA A 2 -57.21 -21.06 12.83
CA ALA A 2 -55.86 -20.47 12.77
C ALA A 2 -56.03 -18.97 12.52
N SER A 3 -55.61 -18.15 13.48
CA SER A 3 -55.64 -16.70 13.36
C SER A 3 -54.57 -16.24 12.35
N GLN A 4 -55.01 -15.72 11.23
CA GLN A 4 -54.16 -14.95 10.31
C GLN A 4 -53.72 -13.65 10.99
N GLN A 5 -52.46 -13.57 11.39
CA GLN A 5 -51.85 -12.30 11.71
C GLN A 5 -51.69 -11.50 10.42
N GLN A 6 -52.48 -10.45 10.26
CA GLN A 6 -52.31 -9.46 9.21
C GLN A 6 -50.91 -8.79 9.42
N ARG A 7 -49.99 -9.02 8.47
CA ARG A 7 -48.78 -8.23 8.36
C ARG A 7 -49.19 -6.80 8.03
N GLY A 8 -48.85 -5.86 8.90
CA GLY A 8 -49.02 -4.43 8.67
C GLY A 8 -48.29 -3.99 7.39
N PRO A 9 -48.68 -2.87 6.78
CA PRO A 9 -48.05 -2.39 5.56
C PRO A 9 -46.57 -2.17 5.81
N ARG A 10 -45.72 -2.69 4.88
CA ARG A 10 -44.26 -2.45 4.88
C ARG A 10 -44.05 -0.94 4.92
N PRO A 11 -43.15 -0.39 5.74
CA PRO A 11 -42.76 1.01 5.60
C PRO A 11 -42.34 1.27 4.18
N ALA A 12 -42.91 2.29 3.56
CA ALA A 12 -42.55 2.70 2.21
C ALA A 12 -41.01 2.95 2.15
N PRO A 13 -40.32 2.50 1.09
CA PRO A 13 -38.93 2.83 0.91
C PRO A 13 -38.77 4.36 0.99
N TYR A 14 -37.66 4.82 1.51
CA TYR A 14 -37.32 6.23 1.76
C TYR A 14 -37.49 7.15 0.53
N CYS A 15 -37.93 6.62 -0.60
CA CYS A 15 -38.32 7.28 -1.85
C CYS A 15 -39.84 7.19 -2.10
N SER A 16 -40.68 7.83 -1.27
CA SER A 16 -42.02 8.18 -1.68
C SER A 16 -42.09 9.47 -2.52
N LYS A 17 -40.95 10.02 -2.86
CA LYS A 17 -40.76 11.08 -3.86
C LYS A 17 -40.11 10.42 -5.08
N SER A 18 -40.64 10.74 -6.26
CA SER A 18 -40.18 10.31 -7.60
C SER A 18 -38.78 9.70 -7.63
N PRO A 19 -38.52 8.62 -8.40
CA PRO A 19 -37.23 7.98 -8.45
C PRO A 19 -36.15 9.06 -8.63
N PRO A 20 -35.05 9.00 -7.92
CA PRO A 20 -34.00 10.01 -8.02
C PRO A 20 -33.61 10.15 -9.49
N GLU A 21 -33.55 11.38 -9.99
CA GLU A 21 -33.17 11.68 -11.40
C GLU A 21 -31.78 11.15 -11.77
N GLN A 22 -31.00 10.73 -10.77
CA GLN A 22 -29.70 10.10 -10.96
C GLN A 22 -29.67 8.69 -10.32
N PRO A 23 -29.04 7.71 -10.99
CA PRO A 23 -28.88 6.37 -10.44
C PRO A 23 -28.11 6.41 -9.13
N LEU A 24 -28.50 5.55 -8.18
CA LEU A 24 -27.83 5.39 -6.91
C LEU A 24 -26.35 5.03 -7.15
N GLN A 25 -25.44 5.85 -6.63
CA GLN A 25 -24.00 5.59 -6.69
C GLN A 25 -23.52 5.07 -5.34
N VAL A 26 -22.97 3.86 -5.33
CA VAL A 26 -22.29 3.27 -4.16
C VAL A 26 -20.80 3.22 -4.46
N LYS A 27 -20.01 3.90 -3.64
CA LYS A 27 -18.55 3.93 -3.75
C LYS A 27 -17.96 3.16 -2.58
N VAL A 28 -16.96 2.32 -2.87
CA VAL A 28 -16.26 1.50 -1.87
C VAL A 28 -14.77 1.71 -2.00
N VAL A 29 -14.13 2.03 -0.88
CA VAL A 29 -12.67 2.20 -0.78
C VAL A 29 -12.14 1.26 0.29
N GLY A 30 -11.09 0.50 -0.01
CA GLY A 30 -10.53 -0.42 0.95
C GLY A 30 -9.17 -0.99 0.54
N LEU A 31 -8.57 -1.74 1.46
CA LEU A 31 -7.29 -2.40 1.22
C LEU A 31 -7.46 -3.60 0.28
N PHE A 32 -6.62 -3.66 -0.73
CA PHE A 32 -6.62 -4.67 -1.78
C PHE A 32 -6.63 -6.13 -1.29
N LYS A 33 -5.98 -6.42 -0.15
CA LYS A 33 -5.92 -7.76 0.45
C LYS A 33 -7.14 -8.15 1.30
N SER A 34 -8.08 -7.25 1.48
CA SER A 34 -9.25 -7.52 2.29
C SER A 34 -10.34 -8.19 1.46
N SER A 35 -10.84 -9.35 1.92
CA SER A 35 -12.03 -9.99 1.36
C SER A 35 -13.23 -9.04 1.38
N SER A 36 -13.35 -8.21 2.41
CA SER A 36 -14.38 -7.17 2.53
C SER A 36 -14.26 -6.10 1.44
N PHE A 37 -13.04 -5.75 1.01
CA PHE A 37 -12.83 -4.84 -0.12
C PHE A 37 -13.36 -5.40 -1.43
N HIS A 38 -13.10 -6.67 -1.72
CA HIS A 38 -13.59 -7.30 -2.95
C HIS A 38 -15.09 -7.57 -2.93
N ILE A 39 -15.68 -7.78 -1.75
CA ILE A 39 -17.15 -7.81 -1.57
C ILE A 39 -17.76 -6.49 -2.02
N ALA A 40 -17.13 -5.41 -1.61
CA ALA A 40 -17.63 -4.06 -1.88
C ALA A 40 -17.21 -3.54 -3.26
N LYS A 41 -16.06 -3.97 -3.82
CA LYS A 41 -15.59 -3.58 -5.16
C LYS A 41 -16.48 -4.11 -6.29
N SER A 42 -17.18 -5.25 -6.10
CA SER A 42 -18.18 -5.70 -7.08
C SER A 42 -19.36 -4.72 -7.22
N ALA A 43 -19.39 -3.67 -6.41
CA ALA A 43 -20.45 -2.65 -6.39
C ALA A 43 -19.97 -1.22 -6.74
N ALA A 44 -18.66 -0.96 -6.89
CA ALA A 44 -18.21 0.41 -7.15
C ALA A 44 -16.81 0.49 -7.78
N GLU A 45 -16.72 0.86 -9.04
CA GLU A 45 -15.50 1.35 -9.67
C GLU A 45 -15.40 2.87 -9.48
N GLU A 46 -14.25 3.31 -9.02
CA GLU A 46 -13.74 4.69 -8.84
C GLU A 46 -13.91 5.35 -7.47
N LEU A 47 -12.75 5.46 -6.76
CA LEU A 47 -12.51 6.58 -5.86
C LEU A 47 -11.02 6.97 -5.81
N LYS A 48 -10.77 8.18 -6.27
CA LYS A 48 -9.55 8.94 -5.97
C LYS A 48 -9.81 9.85 -4.77
N ASN A 49 -8.87 9.84 -3.85
CA ASN A 49 -8.61 10.82 -2.79
C ASN A 49 -9.23 10.62 -1.41
N GLU A 50 -8.30 10.44 -0.45
CA GLU A 50 -8.26 10.97 0.91
C GLU A 50 -9.25 10.45 1.94
N ILE A 51 -8.89 9.39 2.67
CA ILE A 51 -9.20 9.33 4.10
C ILE A 51 -8.13 8.49 4.83
N TRP A 52 -7.26 9.14 5.60
CA TRP A 52 -6.09 8.54 6.24
C TRP A 52 -6.31 7.94 7.64
N GLU A 53 -7.49 8.12 8.24
CA GLU A 53 -7.72 7.82 9.67
C GLU A 53 -8.81 6.78 9.95
N TYR A 54 -9.34 6.11 8.94
CA TYR A 54 -10.41 5.14 9.15
C TYR A 54 -9.84 3.79 9.61
N SER A 55 -10.41 3.22 10.70
CA SER A 55 -9.91 1.99 11.33
C SER A 55 -10.26 0.70 10.58
N SER A 56 -11.25 0.73 9.69
CA SER A 56 -11.64 -0.41 8.85
C SER A 56 -10.86 -0.41 7.54
N CYS A 57 -10.61 -1.62 6.99
CA CYS A 57 -9.99 -1.79 5.68
C CYS A 57 -10.93 -1.47 4.50
N VAL A 58 -12.17 -1.11 4.77
CA VAL A 58 -13.20 -0.80 3.77
C VAL A 58 -14.03 0.40 4.22
N MET A 59 -14.25 1.34 3.32
CA MET A 59 -15.18 2.45 3.49
C MET A 59 -16.25 2.41 2.42
N CYS A 60 -17.50 2.54 2.83
CA CYS A 60 -18.65 2.55 1.95
C CYS A 60 -19.31 3.92 1.96
N PHE A 61 -19.71 4.38 0.79
CA PHE A 61 -20.43 5.63 0.59
C PHE A 61 -21.70 5.36 -0.22
N VAL A 62 -22.76 6.08 0.09
CA VAL A 62 -24.02 6.06 -0.65
C VAL A 62 -24.36 7.48 -1.05
N ASN A 63 -24.45 7.76 -2.35
CA ASN A 63 -24.65 9.11 -2.89
C ASN A 63 -23.64 10.12 -2.32
N ASP A 64 -22.37 9.76 -2.31
CA ASP A 64 -21.23 10.54 -1.76
C ASP A 64 -21.31 10.83 -0.24
N GLN A 65 -22.28 10.25 0.49
CA GLN A 65 -22.33 10.30 1.94
C GLN A 65 -21.66 9.06 2.53
N PHE A 66 -20.75 9.28 3.48
CA PHE A 66 -20.08 8.19 4.17
C PHE A 66 -21.11 7.38 4.98
N LEU A 67 -21.12 6.06 4.76
CA LEU A 67 -22.03 5.13 5.40
C LEU A 67 -21.35 4.36 6.55
N GLY A 68 -20.11 3.93 6.35
CA GLY A 68 -19.38 3.08 7.28
C GLY A 68 -18.58 2.00 6.60
N ASP A 69 -18.43 0.85 7.22
CA ASP A 69 -17.72 -0.30 6.70
C ASP A 69 -18.63 -1.26 5.87
N ALA A 70 -18.09 -2.43 5.49
CA ALA A 70 -18.84 -3.43 4.74
C ALA A 70 -20.07 -3.97 5.50
N PHE A 71 -19.98 -4.05 6.84
CA PHE A 71 -21.08 -4.49 7.68
C PHE A 71 -22.20 -3.46 7.78
N ASP A 72 -21.83 -2.18 7.82
CA ASP A 72 -22.79 -1.08 7.77
C ASP A 72 -23.50 -1.02 6.42
N LEU A 73 -22.80 -1.29 5.32
CA LEU A 73 -23.41 -1.42 3.99
C LEU A 73 -24.41 -2.60 3.93
N GLN A 74 -24.07 -3.73 4.53
CA GLN A 74 -24.96 -4.88 4.61
C GLN A 74 -26.25 -4.55 5.42
N LYS A 75 -26.09 -3.92 6.59
CA LYS A 75 -27.22 -3.46 7.42
C LYS A 75 -28.11 -2.47 6.67
N TRP A 76 -27.48 -1.52 5.97
CA TRP A 76 -28.20 -0.54 5.18
C TRP A 76 -28.97 -1.19 4.03
N ALA A 77 -28.35 -2.10 3.26
CA ALA A 77 -29.00 -2.83 2.17
C ALA A 77 -30.17 -3.70 2.67
N HIS A 78 -29.99 -4.38 3.81
CA HIS A 78 -31.06 -5.14 4.44
C HIS A 78 -32.23 -4.24 4.86
N LYS A 79 -31.94 -3.10 5.49
CA LYS A 79 -32.96 -2.13 5.93
C LYS A 79 -33.73 -1.52 4.76
N MET A 80 -33.06 -1.21 3.64
CA MET A 80 -33.65 -0.48 2.51
C MET A 80 -34.39 -1.40 1.53
N TRP A 81 -33.88 -2.60 1.28
CA TRP A 81 -34.40 -3.51 0.22
C TRP A 81 -34.60 -4.94 0.68
N ASP A 82 -34.50 -5.24 1.97
CA ASP A 82 -34.62 -6.60 2.54
C ASP A 82 -33.63 -7.60 1.89
N VAL A 83 -32.45 -7.13 1.53
CA VAL A 83 -31.39 -7.97 0.96
C VAL A 83 -30.79 -8.81 2.07
N VAL A 84 -30.99 -10.13 2.01
CA VAL A 84 -30.53 -11.09 3.02
C VAL A 84 -29.56 -12.12 2.41
N ASP A 85 -29.45 -12.16 1.09
CA ASP A 85 -28.70 -13.17 0.38
C ASP A 85 -27.21 -12.79 0.24
N PHE A 86 -26.49 -12.91 1.36
CA PHE A 86 -25.03 -12.78 1.36
C PHE A 86 -24.39 -14.14 1.22
N LYS A 87 -23.39 -14.21 0.37
CA LYS A 87 -22.64 -15.44 0.10
C LYS A 87 -21.82 -15.88 1.32
N PRO A 88 -21.51 -17.16 1.47
CA PRO A 88 -20.67 -17.66 2.57
C PRO A 88 -19.28 -16.99 2.57
N PRO A 89 -18.67 -16.74 3.74
CA PRO A 89 -17.35 -16.14 3.86
C PRO A 89 -16.26 -16.82 3.02
N ALA A 90 -16.26 -18.15 2.96
CA ALA A 90 -15.29 -18.92 2.16
C ALA A 90 -15.35 -18.59 0.66
N LEU A 91 -16.54 -18.26 0.13
CA LEU A 91 -16.67 -17.84 -1.27
C LEU A 91 -16.04 -16.47 -1.50
N TYR A 92 -16.19 -15.54 -0.54
CA TYR A 92 -15.54 -14.23 -0.63
C TYR A 92 -14.03 -14.33 -0.52
N GLU A 93 -13.50 -15.23 0.29
CA GLU A 93 -12.06 -15.51 0.38
C GLU A 93 -11.52 -16.06 -0.95
N ALA A 94 -12.23 -17.01 -1.56
CA ALA A 94 -11.86 -17.55 -2.88
C ALA A 94 -11.89 -16.47 -3.97
N LEU A 95 -12.92 -15.62 -3.99
CA LEU A 95 -13.00 -14.48 -4.90
C LEU A 95 -11.86 -13.47 -4.68
N THR A 96 -11.45 -13.24 -3.42
CA THR A 96 -10.33 -12.37 -3.10
C THR A 96 -9.04 -12.86 -3.75
N VAL A 97 -8.75 -14.16 -3.68
CA VAL A 97 -7.55 -14.76 -4.32
C VAL A 97 -7.62 -14.60 -5.83
N ASP A 98 -8.78 -14.85 -6.45
CA ASP A 98 -8.96 -14.75 -7.89
C ASP A 98 -8.82 -13.29 -8.39
N TYR A 99 -9.46 -12.34 -7.72
CA TYR A 99 -9.32 -10.90 -8.04
C TYR A 99 -7.90 -10.40 -7.85
N SER A 100 -7.19 -10.86 -6.81
CA SER A 100 -5.79 -10.51 -6.58
C SER A 100 -4.91 -10.99 -7.72
N ALA A 101 -5.06 -12.26 -8.12
CA ALA A 101 -4.30 -12.85 -9.22
C ALA A 101 -4.60 -12.17 -10.58
N LYS A 102 -5.86 -11.79 -10.80
CA LYS A 102 -6.27 -11.03 -12.00
C LYS A 102 -5.65 -9.64 -12.01
N PHE A 103 -5.77 -8.89 -10.91
CA PHE A 103 -5.21 -7.54 -10.79
C PHE A 103 -3.70 -7.53 -11.05
N LEU A 104 -2.94 -8.49 -10.47
CA LEU A 104 -1.50 -8.61 -10.71
C LEU A 104 -1.16 -8.83 -12.18
N ARG A 105 -1.95 -9.66 -12.88
CA ARG A 105 -1.77 -9.90 -14.32
C ARG A 105 -2.12 -8.69 -15.18
N ASP A 106 -3.19 -7.97 -14.82
CA ASP A 106 -3.72 -6.87 -15.62
C ASP A 106 -2.87 -5.59 -15.45
N THR A 107 -2.35 -5.32 -14.25
CA THR A 107 -1.59 -4.09 -13.98
C THR A 107 -0.11 -4.16 -14.33
N LYS A 108 0.45 -5.37 -14.54
CA LYS A 108 1.90 -5.59 -14.69
C LYS A 108 2.74 -4.98 -13.56
N HIS A 109 2.14 -4.76 -12.39
CA HIS A 109 2.82 -4.25 -11.21
C HIS A 109 3.38 -5.40 -10.38
N GLY A 110 4.45 -5.14 -9.62
CA GLY A 110 5.01 -6.05 -8.64
C GLY A 110 4.60 -5.64 -7.23
N PHE A 111 4.61 -6.60 -6.30
CA PHE A 111 4.31 -6.33 -4.90
C PHE A 111 5.37 -6.96 -4.01
N VAL A 112 5.92 -6.17 -3.11
CA VAL A 112 6.97 -6.60 -2.19
C VAL A 112 6.65 -6.15 -0.77
N PHE A 113 7.26 -6.83 0.20
CA PHE A 113 7.11 -6.47 1.60
C PHE A 113 8.45 -6.28 2.29
N LEU A 114 8.43 -5.47 3.36
CA LEU A 114 9.50 -5.30 4.33
C LEU A 114 8.90 -5.46 5.73
N ASP A 115 9.38 -6.42 6.52
CA ASP A 115 9.06 -6.55 7.94
C ASP A 115 10.04 -5.75 8.77
N ILE A 116 9.52 -4.92 9.66
CA ILE A 116 10.29 -3.91 10.36
C ILE A 116 10.34 -4.20 11.86
N SER A 117 11.52 -3.97 12.46
CA SER A 117 11.71 -3.93 13.91
C SER A 117 12.34 -2.61 14.35
N ILE A 118 12.02 -2.18 15.56
CA ILE A 118 12.71 -1.11 16.29
C ILE A 118 13.29 -1.72 17.56
N ASP A 119 14.62 -1.58 17.76
CA ASP A 119 15.34 -2.17 18.88
C ASP A 119 14.99 -3.64 19.09
N PHE A 120 15.01 -4.43 18.00
CA PHE A 120 14.67 -5.85 17.94
C PHE A 120 13.20 -6.21 18.23
N HIS A 121 12.31 -5.24 18.47
CA HIS A 121 10.88 -5.47 18.62
C HIS A 121 10.17 -5.34 17.26
N PRO A 122 9.51 -6.39 16.78
CA PRO A 122 8.74 -6.31 15.53
C PRO A 122 7.62 -5.27 15.66
N ILE A 123 7.53 -4.37 14.70
CA ILE A 123 6.49 -3.31 14.67
C ILE A 123 5.45 -3.50 13.57
N GLY A 124 5.71 -4.40 12.61
CA GLY A 124 4.80 -4.77 11.53
C GLY A 124 5.44 -4.74 10.15
N ARG A 125 4.61 -4.82 9.12
CA ARG A 125 4.97 -4.96 7.71
C ARG A 125 4.63 -3.71 6.92
N LEU A 126 5.53 -3.32 6.02
CA LEU A 126 5.31 -2.36 4.94
C LEU A 126 5.11 -3.15 3.64
N VAL A 127 4.08 -2.85 2.87
CA VAL A 127 3.83 -3.45 1.56
C VAL A 127 3.84 -2.38 0.50
N PHE A 128 4.60 -2.63 -0.56
CA PHE A 128 4.76 -1.70 -1.67
C PHE A 128 4.25 -2.29 -2.97
N GLU A 129 3.59 -1.45 -3.75
CA GLU A 129 3.31 -1.64 -5.15
C GLU A 129 4.45 -1.03 -5.98
N LEU A 130 4.97 -1.77 -6.94
CA LEU A 130 6.07 -1.36 -7.82
C LEU A 130 5.54 -1.15 -9.24
N TYR A 131 5.79 0.02 -9.81
CA TYR A 131 5.28 0.45 -11.11
C TYR A 131 6.20 -0.01 -12.25
N TYR A 132 6.08 -1.29 -12.59
CA TYR A 132 6.89 -1.92 -13.65
C TYR A 132 6.62 -1.35 -15.05
N ASP A 133 5.45 -0.78 -15.27
CA ASP A 133 5.09 -0.08 -16.50
C ASP A 133 5.89 1.21 -16.71
N ALA A 134 6.23 1.90 -15.62
CA ALA A 134 6.98 3.16 -15.65
C ALA A 134 8.50 2.97 -15.46
N CYS A 135 8.92 2.09 -14.52
CA CYS A 135 10.32 1.93 -14.12
C CYS A 135 10.71 0.45 -13.96
N PRO A 136 10.64 -0.39 -15.03
CA PRO A 136 10.86 -1.84 -14.94
C PRO A 136 12.23 -2.21 -14.38
N LYS A 137 13.31 -1.51 -14.75
CA LYS A 137 14.66 -1.78 -14.31
C LYS A 137 14.85 -1.46 -12.82
N THR A 138 14.34 -0.31 -12.40
CA THR A 138 14.37 0.13 -10.99
C THR A 138 13.54 -0.77 -10.10
N CYS A 139 12.33 -1.12 -10.53
CA CYS A 139 11.46 -2.07 -9.83
C CYS A 139 12.11 -3.43 -9.67
N ARG A 140 12.74 -3.96 -10.75
CA ARG A 140 13.45 -5.23 -10.70
C ARG A 140 14.62 -5.21 -9.71
N ASN A 141 15.39 -4.12 -9.69
CA ASN A 141 16.47 -3.95 -8.71
C ASN A 141 15.94 -4.07 -7.29
N PHE A 142 14.91 -3.30 -6.97
CA PHE A 142 14.31 -3.28 -5.63
C PHE A 142 13.70 -4.64 -5.25
N GLN A 143 12.94 -5.26 -6.15
CA GLN A 143 12.32 -6.58 -5.92
C GLN A 143 13.35 -7.67 -5.65
N VAL A 144 14.41 -7.73 -6.47
CA VAL A 144 15.48 -8.73 -6.30
C VAL A 144 16.25 -8.50 -4.99
N LEU A 145 16.46 -7.25 -4.58
CA LEU A 145 17.05 -6.92 -3.28
C LEU A 145 16.11 -7.27 -2.12
N CYS A 146 14.79 -7.19 -2.29
CA CYS A 146 13.84 -7.69 -1.30
C CYS A 146 13.91 -9.21 -1.14
N THR A 147 14.02 -9.96 -2.25
CA THR A 147 14.03 -11.43 -2.22
C THR A 147 15.41 -12.03 -1.92
N GLY A 148 16.49 -11.28 -2.10
CA GLY A 148 17.86 -11.77 -1.97
C GLY A 148 18.28 -12.79 -3.05
N LYS A 149 17.49 -12.96 -4.11
CA LYS A 149 17.71 -13.97 -5.17
C LYS A 149 18.99 -13.73 -6.00
N ALA A 150 19.54 -12.51 -5.97
CA ALA A 150 20.80 -12.21 -6.66
C ALA A 150 22.05 -12.78 -5.95
N GLY A 151 21.92 -13.21 -4.68
CA GLY A 151 23.05 -13.74 -3.94
C GLY A 151 24.07 -12.67 -3.56
N TYR A 152 25.30 -12.79 -4.05
CA TYR A 152 26.42 -11.88 -3.74
C TYR A 152 26.89 -11.15 -4.99
N SER A 153 27.28 -9.90 -4.81
CA SER A 153 27.90 -9.10 -5.86
C SER A 153 29.37 -9.55 -6.12
N GLN A 154 29.98 -8.99 -7.16
CA GLN A 154 31.42 -9.20 -7.43
C GLN A 154 32.31 -8.68 -6.29
N ARG A 155 31.84 -7.72 -5.50
CA ARG A 155 32.52 -7.19 -4.30
C ARG A 155 32.30 -8.07 -3.05
N GLY A 156 31.58 -9.18 -3.16
CA GLY A 156 31.22 -10.04 -2.03
C GLY A 156 30.11 -9.47 -1.13
N ILE A 157 29.39 -8.46 -1.59
CA ILE A 157 28.26 -7.86 -0.84
C ILE A 157 27.01 -8.71 -1.05
N LYS A 158 26.33 -9.07 0.04
CA LYS A 158 25.03 -9.75 -0.02
C LYS A 158 23.97 -8.79 -0.57
N LEU A 159 23.43 -9.08 -1.74
CA LEU A 159 22.41 -8.28 -2.40
C LEU A 159 21.02 -8.59 -1.83
N HIS A 160 20.76 -8.13 -0.59
CA HIS A 160 19.53 -8.39 0.13
C HIS A 160 19.25 -7.28 1.16
N TYR A 161 18.01 -6.80 1.23
CA TYR A 161 17.63 -5.79 2.22
C TYR A 161 17.49 -6.34 3.65
N MET A 162 17.27 -7.65 3.82
CA MET A 162 17.17 -8.25 5.16
C MET A 162 18.44 -8.00 5.97
N GLY A 163 18.29 -7.42 7.16
CA GLY A 163 19.39 -7.03 8.05
C GLY A 163 19.86 -5.57 7.86
N SER A 164 19.49 -4.90 6.78
CA SER A 164 19.81 -3.48 6.59
C SER A 164 18.92 -2.58 7.48
N ILE A 165 19.37 -1.34 7.71
CA ILE A 165 18.69 -0.41 8.61
C ILE A 165 18.18 0.82 7.87
N PHE A 166 17.17 1.48 8.47
CA PHE A 166 16.84 2.85 8.16
C PHE A 166 17.80 3.75 8.92
N HIS A 167 18.74 4.34 8.20
CA HIS A 167 19.84 5.12 8.79
C HIS A 167 19.57 6.62 8.87
N ARG A 168 18.47 7.10 8.23
CA ARG A 168 18.12 8.51 8.19
C ARG A 168 16.60 8.70 8.20
N ILE A 169 16.12 9.61 9.05
CA ILE A 169 14.73 10.04 9.13
C ILE A 169 14.72 11.56 9.07
N VAL A 170 14.22 12.11 7.98
CA VAL A 170 14.02 13.54 7.80
C VAL A 170 12.59 13.86 8.19
N GLN A 171 12.42 14.54 9.31
CA GLN A 171 11.10 14.93 9.82
C GLN A 171 10.34 15.74 8.75
N ASN A 172 9.07 15.41 8.52
CA ASN A 172 8.24 16.03 7.49
C ASN A 172 8.84 15.94 6.07
N GLY A 173 9.67 14.95 5.80
CA GLY A 173 10.29 14.72 4.50
C GLY A 173 10.19 13.27 4.08
N TRP A 174 11.15 12.45 4.50
CA TRP A 174 11.22 11.04 4.12
C TRP A 174 12.01 10.21 5.13
N ILE A 175 11.86 8.90 5.04
CA ILE A 175 12.70 7.91 5.73
C ILE A 175 13.58 7.23 4.70
N GLN A 176 14.88 7.06 4.99
CA GLN A 176 15.88 6.51 4.07
C GLN A 176 16.54 5.27 4.67
N GLY A 177 16.68 4.23 3.83
CA GLY A 177 17.32 2.96 4.17
C GLY A 177 17.98 2.29 2.98
N GLY A 178 18.29 1.00 3.13
CA GLY A 178 18.79 0.18 2.02
C GLY A 178 20.28 0.31 1.73
N ASP A 179 21.10 0.88 2.63
CA ASP A 179 22.53 0.69 2.60
C ASP A 179 22.85 -0.74 3.08
N ILE A 180 23.01 -1.65 2.11
CA ILE A 180 23.26 -3.08 2.36
C ILE A 180 24.75 -3.38 2.58
N VAL A 181 25.63 -2.38 2.48
CA VAL A 181 27.09 -2.52 2.60
C VAL A 181 27.53 -2.20 4.02
N ALA A 182 27.43 -0.93 4.40
CA ALA A 182 27.92 -0.43 5.67
C ALA A 182 26.80 -0.03 6.66
N GLY A 183 25.58 0.17 6.18
CA GLY A 183 24.45 0.61 6.98
C GLY A 183 24.54 2.04 7.49
N LYS A 184 25.48 2.84 6.98
CA LYS A 184 25.73 4.23 7.42
C LYS A 184 25.13 5.28 6.49
N GLY A 185 24.63 4.85 5.31
CA GLY A 185 24.11 5.72 4.28
C GLY A 185 25.17 6.22 3.29
N ASP A 186 26.38 5.70 3.37
CA ASP A 186 27.51 6.14 2.54
C ASP A 186 27.70 5.28 1.30
N ASP A 187 27.13 4.08 1.26
CA ASP A 187 27.34 3.11 0.18
C ASP A 187 26.02 2.44 -0.22
N GLY A 188 26.10 1.49 -1.15
CA GLY A 188 24.98 0.69 -1.65
C GLY A 188 25.39 0.08 -2.98
N GLU A 189 24.79 -1.05 -3.33
CA GLU A 189 25.11 -1.74 -4.58
C GLU A 189 23.83 -2.28 -5.23
N SER A 190 23.69 -2.06 -6.53
CA SER A 190 22.55 -2.58 -7.28
C SER A 190 22.81 -4.00 -7.77
N ILE A 191 21.76 -4.67 -8.24
CA ILE A 191 21.90 -5.99 -8.89
C ILE A 191 22.62 -5.91 -10.24
N TYR A 192 22.83 -4.72 -10.79
CA TYR A 192 23.46 -4.46 -12.09
C TYR A 192 24.93 -4.10 -11.96
N GLY A 193 25.43 -3.90 -10.74
CA GLY A 193 26.76 -3.40 -10.43
C GLY A 193 26.69 -2.30 -9.37
N PRO A 194 27.79 -1.53 -9.15
CA PRO A 194 27.83 -0.51 -8.12
C PRO A 194 26.70 0.51 -8.22
N THR A 195 26.38 0.96 -9.44
CA THR A 195 25.29 1.90 -9.71
C THR A 195 24.63 1.62 -11.06
N PHE A 196 23.43 2.17 -11.26
CA PHE A 196 22.73 2.19 -12.54
C PHE A 196 22.07 3.54 -12.80
N GLU A 197 21.71 3.78 -14.04
CA GLU A 197 21.17 5.04 -14.53
C GLU A 197 19.76 5.35 -14.00
N ASP A 198 19.40 6.63 -13.99
CA ASP A 198 18.03 7.09 -13.79
C ASP A 198 17.18 6.63 -14.97
N GLU A 199 16.06 5.97 -14.67
CA GLU A 199 15.24 5.35 -15.69
C GLU A 199 14.16 6.32 -16.18
N ASN A 200 13.44 6.96 -15.22
CA ASN A 200 12.26 7.75 -15.54
C ASN A 200 11.92 8.69 -14.37
N PHE A 201 11.28 9.82 -14.65
CA PHE A 201 10.82 10.81 -13.67
C PHE A 201 9.34 11.15 -13.83
N SER A 202 8.54 10.25 -14.41
CA SER A 202 7.10 10.47 -14.64
C SER A 202 6.25 10.37 -13.39
N ILE A 203 6.73 9.66 -12.36
CA ILE A 203 6.00 9.47 -11.11
C ILE A 203 6.32 10.65 -10.17
N PRO A 204 5.31 11.47 -9.79
CA PRO A 204 5.52 12.61 -8.91
C PRO A 204 5.62 12.21 -7.45
N HIS A 205 6.26 13.07 -6.63
CA HIS A 205 6.30 12.93 -5.18
C HIS A 205 5.15 13.73 -4.54
N ASP A 206 3.92 13.44 -4.94
CA ASP A 206 2.73 14.23 -4.63
C ASP A 206 2.00 13.79 -3.34
N LYS A 207 2.46 12.71 -2.69
CA LYS A 207 1.81 12.13 -1.52
C LYS A 207 2.77 11.43 -0.56
N ARG A 208 2.25 11.03 0.60
CA ARG A 208 2.91 10.17 1.56
C ARG A 208 3.07 8.76 1.00
N GLY A 209 4.19 8.09 1.31
CA GLY A 209 4.45 6.69 0.98
C GLY A 209 4.98 6.46 -0.43
N VAL A 210 5.35 7.50 -1.18
CA VAL A 210 6.06 7.32 -2.46
C VAL A 210 7.41 6.68 -2.18
N LEU A 211 7.71 5.60 -2.92
CA LEU A 211 8.97 4.87 -2.86
C LEU A 211 9.89 5.35 -3.99
N GLY A 212 11.09 5.80 -3.63
CA GLY A 212 12.07 6.29 -4.60
C GLY A 212 13.49 5.85 -4.29
N MET A 213 14.37 5.90 -5.31
CA MET A 213 15.80 5.60 -5.18
C MET A 213 16.59 6.79 -4.67
N VAL A 214 17.51 6.54 -3.74
CA VAL A 214 18.54 7.52 -3.35
C VAL A 214 19.68 7.47 -4.35
N ASN A 215 20.15 8.65 -4.79
CA ASN A 215 21.31 8.80 -5.64
C ASN A 215 22.33 9.81 -5.07
N LYS A 216 23.56 9.77 -5.56
CA LYS A 216 24.64 10.72 -5.26
C LYS A 216 24.90 11.68 -6.44
N GLY A 217 23.90 11.94 -7.21
CA GLY A 217 23.91 12.65 -8.48
C GLY A 217 23.25 11.81 -9.57
N ARG A 218 23.15 12.35 -10.77
CA ARG A 218 22.49 11.66 -11.88
C ARG A 218 23.15 10.30 -12.18
N HIS A 219 22.32 9.31 -12.49
CA HIS A 219 22.74 7.99 -12.93
C HIS A 219 23.62 7.25 -11.90
N SER A 220 23.33 7.42 -10.59
CA SER A 220 24.06 6.77 -9.50
C SER A 220 23.15 6.03 -8.52
N ASN A 221 22.07 5.42 -9.01
CA ASN A 221 21.18 4.60 -8.21
C ASN A 221 21.87 3.29 -7.81
N GLY A 222 21.79 2.92 -6.53
CA GLY A 222 22.34 1.68 -5.99
C GLY A 222 21.26 0.82 -5.34
N SER A 223 21.41 0.55 -4.04
CA SER A 223 20.41 -0.14 -3.21
C SER A 223 19.64 0.80 -2.29
N GLN A 224 20.15 2.00 -1.99
CA GLN A 224 19.49 2.90 -1.07
C GLN A 224 18.17 3.42 -1.66
N PHE A 225 17.15 3.48 -0.79
CA PHE A 225 15.81 3.96 -1.12
C PHE A 225 15.27 4.88 -0.04
N TYR A 226 14.22 5.62 -0.37
CA TYR A 226 13.47 6.41 0.59
C TYR A 226 11.96 6.18 0.44
N ILE A 227 11.23 6.52 1.51
CA ILE A 227 9.77 6.51 1.57
C ILE A 227 9.35 7.91 2.02
N THR A 228 8.53 8.61 1.23
CA THR A 228 8.06 9.95 1.58
C THR A 228 7.09 9.93 2.77
N LEU A 229 7.18 10.94 3.64
CA LEU A 229 6.28 11.13 4.79
C LEU A 229 5.17 12.14 4.50
N GLN A 230 5.34 12.94 3.45
CA GLN A 230 4.38 13.92 2.93
C GLN A 230 4.71 14.21 1.46
N PRO A 231 3.92 15.03 0.75
CA PRO A 231 4.30 15.51 -0.58
C PRO A 231 5.66 16.23 -0.55
N THR A 232 6.56 15.82 -1.46
CA THR A 232 7.93 16.35 -1.57
C THR A 232 8.26 16.71 -3.02
N PRO A 233 7.53 17.64 -3.67
CA PRO A 233 7.67 17.93 -5.09
C PRO A 233 9.06 18.47 -5.48
N TYR A 234 9.85 18.93 -4.53
CA TYR A 234 11.24 19.35 -4.74
C TYR A 234 12.19 18.17 -5.05
N LEU A 235 11.74 16.92 -4.88
CA LEU A 235 12.47 15.71 -5.28
C LEU A 235 12.16 15.32 -6.75
N ASP A 236 11.10 15.85 -7.35
CA ASP A 236 10.74 15.58 -8.73
C ASP A 236 11.88 15.91 -9.69
N ARG A 237 12.08 15.03 -10.69
CA ARG A 237 13.13 15.11 -11.70
C ARG A 237 14.57 15.05 -11.17
N LYS A 238 14.74 14.79 -9.87
CA LYS A 238 16.05 14.58 -9.23
C LYS A 238 16.25 13.14 -8.79
N TYR A 239 15.18 12.52 -8.32
CA TYR A 239 15.17 11.15 -7.81
C TYR A 239 14.09 10.34 -8.52
N VAL A 240 14.40 9.09 -8.83
CA VAL A 240 13.48 8.18 -9.52
C VAL A 240 12.51 7.61 -8.49
N ALA A 241 11.25 8.02 -8.58
CA ALA A 241 10.15 7.35 -7.89
C ALA A 241 9.68 6.16 -8.72
N PHE A 242 9.41 5.01 -8.09
CA PHE A 242 9.09 3.77 -8.81
C PHE A 242 8.04 2.90 -8.12
N GLY A 243 7.46 3.36 -7.02
CA GLY A 243 6.44 2.61 -6.30
C GLY A 243 5.73 3.42 -5.22
N GLN A 244 4.83 2.75 -4.53
CA GLN A 244 3.97 3.34 -3.51
C GLN A 244 3.75 2.36 -2.35
N LEU A 245 3.77 2.87 -1.12
CA LEU A 245 3.29 2.14 0.05
C LEU A 245 1.77 1.95 -0.05
N ILE A 246 1.30 0.71 -0.04
CA ILE A 246 -0.12 0.37 -0.13
C ILE A 246 -0.67 -0.22 1.17
N GLU A 247 0.23 -0.72 2.06
CA GLU A 247 -0.14 -1.25 3.38
C GLU A 247 0.98 -0.97 4.38
N GLY A 248 0.62 -0.77 5.66
CA GLY A 248 1.61 -0.54 6.72
C GLY A 248 1.81 0.94 7.08
N THR A 249 0.86 1.83 6.79
CA THR A 249 0.91 3.24 7.16
C THR A 249 1.18 3.45 8.66
N GLN A 250 0.65 2.56 9.51
CA GLN A 250 0.90 2.59 10.96
C GLN A 250 2.37 2.27 11.29
N VAL A 251 3.00 1.36 10.54
CA VAL A 251 4.42 1.02 10.69
C VAL A 251 5.29 2.20 10.27
N LEU A 252 4.96 2.83 9.12
CA LEU A 252 5.63 4.04 8.66
C LEU A 252 5.52 5.17 9.68
N ARG A 253 4.36 5.34 10.32
CA ARG A 253 4.16 6.34 11.38
C ARG A 253 4.99 6.04 12.62
N LYS A 254 5.12 4.77 13.03
CA LYS A 254 6.00 4.39 14.15
C LYS A 254 7.47 4.70 13.84
N LEU A 255 7.94 4.45 12.62
CA LEU A 255 9.28 4.80 12.18
C LEU A 255 9.50 6.33 12.21
N GLU A 256 8.54 7.09 11.71
CA GLU A 256 8.58 8.57 11.70
C GLU A 256 8.72 9.17 13.12
N LEU A 257 8.10 8.53 14.12
CA LEU A 257 8.12 8.97 15.51
C LEU A 257 9.39 8.59 16.28
N VAL A 258 10.29 7.81 15.69
CA VAL A 258 11.57 7.48 16.30
C VAL A 258 12.40 8.73 16.55
N PRO A 259 12.86 8.99 17.78
CA PRO A 259 13.72 10.13 18.07
C PRO A 259 14.99 10.10 17.23
N THR A 260 15.39 11.26 16.71
CA THR A 260 16.58 11.41 15.87
C THR A 260 17.58 12.38 16.46
N GLU A 261 18.83 12.22 16.07
CA GLU A 261 19.91 13.19 16.28
C GLU A 261 20.63 13.40 14.94
N ASN A 262 20.61 14.62 14.43
CA ASN A 262 21.08 14.95 13.08
C ASN A 262 20.47 13.99 12.02
N GLU A 263 19.14 13.82 12.08
CA GLU A 263 18.37 12.91 11.20
C GLU A 263 18.71 11.41 11.34
N ARG A 264 19.64 11.02 12.22
CA ARG A 264 19.96 9.64 12.51
C ARG A 264 19.04 9.12 13.63
N PRO A 265 18.34 7.99 13.43
CA PRO A 265 17.52 7.38 14.47
C PRO A 265 18.35 7.01 15.69
N LYS A 266 17.86 7.36 16.88
CA LYS A 266 18.48 6.93 18.16
C LYS A 266 18.19 5.48 18.49
N GLN A 267 17.18 4.88 17.87
CA GLN A 267 16.80 3.48 17.99
C GLN A 267 17.14 2.75 16.70
N ARG A 268 17.50 1.48 16.80
CA ARG A 268 17.85 0.68 15.62
C ARG A 268 16.59 0.26 14.86
N CYS A 269 16.29 0.93 13.76
CA CYS A 269 15.21 0.59 12.85
C CYS A 269 15.73 -0.37 11.76
N MET A 270 15.30 -1.62 11.75
CA MET A 270 15.89 -2.67 10.91
C MET A 270 14.83 -3.41 10.10
N ILE A 271 15.17 -3.78 8.88
CA ILE A 271 14.41 -4.71 8.05
C ILE A 271 14.78 -6.13 8.49
N VAL A 272 13.85 -6.83 9.14
CA VAL A 272 14.09 -8.19 9.68
C VAL A 272 13.74 -9.28 8.68
N ASP A 273 12.82 -9.00 7.76
CA ASP A 273 12.47 -9.88 6.65
C ASP A 273 12.00 -9.04 5.45
N SER A 274 12.16 -9.59 4.25
CA SER A 274 11.71 -8.92 3.02
C SER A 274 11.52 -9.94 1.90
N GLY A 275 10.63 -9.66 0.97
CA GLY A 275 10.38 -10.59 -0.12
C GLY A 275 9.30 -10.13 -1.08
N ASP A 276 9.00 -11.02 -2.02
CA ASP A 276 7.86 -10.91 -2.92
C ASP A 276 6.58 -11.32 -2.18
N LEU A 277 5.51 -10.62 -2.48
CA LEU A 277 4.23 -10.90 -1.86
C LEU A 277 3.46 -12.03 -2.57
N TYR A 278 3.70 -12.21 -3.86
CA TYR A 278 2.98 -13.15 -4.74
C TYR A 278 3.95 -13.89 -5.71
N ALA A 279 5.08 -14.34 -5.18
CA ALA A 279 6.06 -15.13 -5.93
C ALA A 279 5.60 -16.57 -6.10
#